data_b471c9d9c0927f5ed2f313ebee518685
#
_entry.id   b471c9d9c0927f5ed2f313ebee518685
#
_cell.length_a   1.000
_cell.length_b   1.000
_cell.length_c   1.000
_cell.angle_alpha   90.00
_cell.angle_beta   90.00
_cell.angle_gamma   90.00
#
_symmetry.space_group_name_H-M   'P 1'
#
loop_
_entity.id
_entity.type
_entity.pdbx_description
1 polymer ?
#
loop_
_entity_poly.entity_id
_entity_poly.type
_entity_poly.pdbx_seq_one_letter_code
_entity_poly.pdbx_strand_id
1 'polypeptide(L)'
;MAVGMASGAWLSGRRAAVLMQNSGLGYCLNALTSLNLIYKIPLLLIVGYRGYQGKDAPEHLVMGAHCEALLREVGIPVFVPEAGKVAEAVAQADEVLLGQKIPAALFIRPGVLG
;
A
#
# COMPACT_ATOMS: atom_id res chain seq x y z
N MET A 1 -8.70 9.03 6.91
CA MET A 1 -9.91 8.37 7.45
C MET A 1 -9.98 6.87 7.12
N ALA A 2 -9.78 6.47 5.87
CA ALA A 2 -9.83 5.04 5.48
C ALA A 2 -8.83 4.17 6.25
N VAL A 3 -7.61 4.66 6.46
CA VAL A 3 -6.60 3.93 7.24
C VAL A 3 -7.06 3.74 8.68
N GLY A 4 -7.67 4.77 9.29
CA GLY A 4 -8.23 4.66 10.64
C GLY A 4 -9.36 3.64 10.73
N MET A 5 -10.27 3.64 9.75
CA MET A 5 -11.38 2.67 9.69
C MET A 5 -10.87 1.23 9.54
N ALA A 6 -9.91 1.02 8.65
CA ALA A 6 -9.33 -0.30 8.43
C ALA A 6 -8.56 -0.79 9.67
N SER A 7 -7.87 0.12 10.36
CA SER A 7 -7.17 -0.20 11.61
C SER A 7 -8.17 -0.59 12.71
N GLY A 8 -9.29 0.13 12.81
CA GLY A 8 -10.36 -0.23 13.74
C GLY A 8 -10.98 -1.59 13.43
N ALA A 9 -11.13 -1.92 12.15
CA ALA A 9 -11.61 -3.23 11.74
C ALA A 9 -10.67 -4.34 12.24
N TRP A 10 -9.36 -4.16 12.08
CA TRP A 10 -8.38 -5.12 12.59
C TRP A 10 -8.48 -5.29 14.10
N LEU A 11 -8.57 -4.18 14.84
CA LEU A 11 -8.71 -4.23 16.30
C LEU A 11 -10.00 -4.93 16.73
N SER A 12 -11.01 -4.93 15.86
CA SER A 12 -12.28 -5.65 16.10
C SER A 12 -12.26 -7.10 15.60
N GLY A 13 -11.10 -7.60 15.17
CA GLY A 13 -10.92 -8.97 14.73
C GLY A 13 -11.20 -9.22 13.25
N ARG A 14 -11.26 -8.15 12.43
CA ARG A 14 -11.49 -8.29 10.98
C ARG A 14 -10.28 -7.79 10.20
N ARG A 15 -9.97 -8.48 9.12
CA ARG A 15 -8.95 -8.04 8.18
C ARG A 15 -9.56 -7.01 7.24
N ALA A 16 -8.77 -6.01 6.86
CA ALA A 16 -9.22 -4.95 5.97
C ALA A 16 -8.13 -4.55 4.99
N ALA A 17 -8.56 -4.02 3.87
CA ALA A 17 -7.68 -3.43 2.87
C ALA A 17 -8.18 -2.02 2.54
N VAL A 18 -7.28 -1.13 2.17
CA VAL A 18 -7.61 0.20 1.70
C VAL A 18 -7.18 0.32 0.25
N LEU A 19 -8.12 0.70 -0.60
CA LEU A 19 -7.85 0.94 -2.01
C LEU A 19 -7.65 2.44 -2.23
N MET A 20 -6.59 2.79 -2.95
CA MET A 20 -6.30 4.19 -3.27
C MET A 20 -5.43 4.26 -4.51
N GLN A 21 -5.35 5.43 -5.15
CA GLN A 21 -4.22 5.68 -6.03
C GLN A 21 -3.04 6.20 -5.20
N ASN A 22 -1.84 6.15 -5.75
CA ASN A 22 -0.64 6.50 -4.97
C ASN A 22 -0.58 7.96 -4.49
N SER A 23 -1.34 8.87 -5.07
CA SER A 23 -1.48 10.23 -4.54
C SER A 23 -2.11 10.24 -3.14
N GLY A 24 -2.93 9.24 -2.81
CA GLY A 24 -3.53 9.11 -1.49
C GLY A 24 -2.52 8.79 -0.39
N LEU A 25 -1.35 8.26 -0.74
CA LEU A 25 -0.31 7.93 0.24
C LEU A 25 0.17 9.18 0.99
N GLY A 26 0.25 10.32 0.30
CA GLY A 26 0.64 11.56 0.94
C GLY A 26 -0.30 11.97 2.07
N TYR A 27 -1.58 11.68 1.92
CA TYR A 27 -2.59 12.01 2.93
C TYR A 27 -2.60 11.05 4.11
N CYS A 28 -2.18 9.81 3.93
CA CYS A 28 -2.27 8.80 4.99
C CYS A 28 -0.92 8.41 5.58
N LEU A 29 0.18 8.96 5.10
CA LEU A 29 1.51 8.56 5.54
C LEU A 29 1.71 8.76 7.05
N ASN A 30 1.23 9.86 7.60
CA ASN A 30 1.34 10.10 9.03
C ASN A 30 0.55 9.06 9.84
N ALA A 31 -0.65 8.69 9.41
CA ALA A 31 -1.42 7.65 10.10
C ALA A 31 -0.68 6.30 10.06
N LEU A 32 -0.10 5.94 8.92
CA LEU A 32 0.65 4.70 8.78
C LEU A 32 1.85 4.65 9.73
N THR A 33 2.59 5.75 9.87
CA THR A 33 3.78 5.81 10.71
C THR A 33 3.44 5.94 12.19
N SER A 34 2.43 6.75 12.55
CA SER A 34 2.12 7.04 13.94
C SER A 34 1.13 6.05 14.58
N LEU A 35 0.39 5.30 13.77
CA LEU A 35 -0.58 4.33 14.26
C LEU A 35 -0.17 2.90 13.90
N ASN A 36 -0.17 2.57 12.60
CA ASN A 36 -0.02 1.18 12.16
C ASN A 36 1.35 0.59 12.48
N LEU A 37 2.42 1.32 12.19
CA LEU A 37 3.78 0.82 12.45
C LEU A 37 4.09 0.78 13.95
N ILE A 38 3.66 1.77 14.70
CA ILE A 38 3.97 1.87 16.14
C ILE A 38 3.20 0.82 16.94
N TYR A 39 1.91 0.67 16.66
CA TYR A 39 1.03 -0.21 17.44
C TYR A 39 0.85 -1.60 16.84
N LYS A 40 1.61 -1.92 15.77
CA LYS A 40 1.57 -3.23 15.13
C LYS A 40 0.18 -3.60 14.64
N ILE A 41 -0.44 -2.68 13.90
CA ILE A 41 -1.75 -2.88 13.30
C ILE A 41 -1.56 -3.12 11.80
N PRO A 42 -1.67 -4.39 11.33
CA PRO A 42 -1.46 -4.68 9.92
C PRO A 42 -2.59 -4.13 9.06
N LEU A 43 -2.25 -3.80 7.82
CA LEU A 43 -3.19 -3.24 6.86
C LEU A 43 -2.66 -3.48 5.46
N LEU A 44 -3.49 -4.01 4.58
CA LEU A 44 -3.14 -4.14 3.18
C LEU A 44 -3.54 -2.86 2.44
N LEU A 45 -2.55 -2.22 1.82
CA LEU A 45 -2.78 -1.09 0.93
C LEU A 45 -2.78 -1.60 -0.51
N ILE A 46 -3.88 -1.43 -1.22
CA ILE A 46 -3.97 -1.76 -2.65
C ILE A 46 -3.93 -0.43 -3.39
N VAL A 47 -2.81 -0.20 -4.08
CA VAL A 47 -2.49 1.13 -4.62
C VAL A 47 -2.43 1.10 -6.14
N GLY A 48 -3.29 1.88 -6.79
CA GLY A 48 -3.19 2.12 -8.22
C GLY A 48 -1.96 2.96 -8.52
N TYR A 49 -1.07 2.46 -9.36
CA TYR A 49 0.23 3.07 -9.61
C TYR A 49 0.13 4.13 -10.71
N ARG A 50 -0.15 5.37 -10.32
CA ARG A 50 -0.15 6.50 -11.25
C ARG A 50 1.28 7.05 -11.40
N GLY A 51 1.58 7.52 -12.59
CA GLY A 51 2.91 8.06 -12.90
C GLY A 51 3.99 6.99 -13.05
N TYR A 52 3.62 5.73 -13.25
CA TYR A 52 4.58 4.65 -13.41
C TYR A 52 5.45 4.86 -14.65
N GLN A 53 6.77 4.82 -14.45
CA GLN A 53 7.78 5.07 -15.49
C GLN A 53 7.60 6.42 -16.21
N GLY A 54 7.01 7.40 -15.55
CA GLY A 54 6.82 8.73 -16.12
C GLY A 54 5.75 8.80 -17.21
N LYS A 55 4.91 7.80 -17.32
CA LYS A 55 3.86 7.71 -18.35
C LYS A 55 2.50 8.02 -17.76
N ASP A 56 2.24 9.30 -17.52
CA ASP A 56 0.95 9.74 -16.99
C ASP A 56 0.82 11.26 -17.11
N ALA A 57 -0.29 11.81 -16.64
CA ALA A 57 -0.49 13.24 -16.54
C ALA A 57 0.55 13.87 -15.59
N PRO A 58 0.93 15.14 -15.84
CA PRO A 58 2.01 15.78 -15.08
C PRO A 58 1.87 15.74 -13.56
N GLU A 59 0.65 15.82 -13.05
CA GLU A 59 0.38 15.82 -11.60
C GLU A 59 0.75 14.51 -10.92
N HIS A 60 0.94 13.42 -11.66
CA HIS A 60 1.29 12.12 -11.11
C HIS A 60 2.78 11.77 -11.20
N LEU A 61 3.58 12.59 -11.90
CA LEU A 61 4.96 12.22 -12.21
C LEU A 61 5.88 12.17 -10.99
N VAL A 62 5.78 13.16 -10.12
CA VAL A 62 6.64 13.24 -8.93
C VAL A 62 6.27 12.13 -7.93
N MET A 63 5.00 12.00 -7.62
CA MET A 63 4.56 10.94 -6.70
C MET A 63 4.84 9.56 -7.30
N GLY A 64 4.63 9.37 -8.59
CA GLY A 64 4.92 8.11 -9.27
C GLY A 64 6.39 7.71 -9.18
N ALA A 65 7.29 8.68 -9.22
CA ALA A 65 8.73 8.43 -9.12
C ALA A 65 9.20 8.12 -7.69
N HIS A 66 8.44 8.54 -6.66
CA HIS A 66 8.91 8.50 -5.28
C HIS A 66 8.06 7.64 -4.33
N CYS A 67 6.86 7.23 -4.70
CA CYS A 67 5.93 6.58 -3.77
C CYS A 67 6.47 5.26 -3.19
N GLU A 68 7.15 4.45 -3.99
CA GLU A 68 7.75 3.21 -3.48
C GLU A 68 8.83 3.52 -2.44
N ALA A 69 9.74 4.45 -2.78
CA ALA A 69 10.83 4.82 -1.89
C ALA A 69 10.32 5.41 -0.57
N LEU A 70 9.26 6.21 -0.61
CA LEU A 70 8.66 6.77 0.61
C LEU A 70 8.16 5.68 1.55
N LEU A 71 7.47 4.69 1.03
CA LEU A 71 6.97 3.59 1.86
C LEU A 71 8.10 2.71 2.37
N ARG A 72 9.08 2.40 1.54
CA ARG A 72 10.21 1.57 1.95
C ARG A 72 11.06 2.26 3.00
N GLU A 73 11.22 3.58 2.90
CA GLU A 73 11.99 4.36 3.87
C GLU A 73 11.39 4.27 5.28
N VAL A 74 10.07 4.23 5.41
CA VAL A 74 9.42 4.09 6.72
C VAL A 74 9.25 2.63 7.14
N GLY A 75 9.71 1.67 6.33
CA GLY A 75 9.68 0.26 6.70
C GLY A 75 8.44 -0.50 6.24
N ILE A 76 7.67 0.03 5.30
CA ILE A 76 6.50 -0.65 4.74
C ILE A 76 6.92 -1.38 3.46
N PRO A 77 6.84 -2.72 3.41
CA PRO A 77 7.16 -3.48 2.20
C PRO A 77 6.21 -3.14 1.05
N VAL A 78 6.76 -3.06 -0.15
CA VAL A 78 6.02 -2.76 -1.38
C VAL A 78 6.19 -3.91 -2.36
N PHE A 79 5.08 -4.38 -2.91
CA PHE A 79 5.06 -5.42 -3.94
C PHE A 79 4.45 -4.84 -5.21
N VAL A 80 5.15 -5.00 -6.34
CA VAL A 80 4.72 -4.49 -7.64
C VAL A 80 4.64 -5.66 -8.62
N PRO A 81 3.54 -6.43 -8.59
CA PRO A 81 3.45 -7.63 -9.41
C PRO A 81 3.26 -7.33 -10.89
N GLU A 82 3.77 -8.23 -11.72
CA GLU A 82 3.46 -8.28 -13.14
C GLU A 82 2.11 -8.94 -13.37
N ALA A 83 1.59 -8.84 -14.60
CA ALA A 83 0.37 -9.52 -14.99
C ALA A 83 0.50 -11.04 -14.75
N GLY A 84 -0.52 -11.64 -14.17
CA GLY A 84 -0.53 -13.06 -13.82
C GLY A 84 0.19 -13.40 -12.51
N LYS A 85 0.79 -12.42 -11.82
CA LYS A 85 1.52 -12.63 -10.57
C LYS A 85 0.86 -11.96 -9.36
N VAL A 86 -0.35 -11.43 -9.53
CA VAL A 86 -1.03 -10.68 -8.46
C VAL A 86 -1.35 -11.57 -7.26
N ALA A 87 -1.85 -12.78 -7.48
CA ALA A 87 -2.18 -13.70 -6.39
C ALA A 87 -0.94 -14.05 -5.55
N GLU A 88 0.19 -14.26 -6.19
CA GLU A 88 1.46 -14.53 -5.53
C GLU A 88 1.91 -13.34 -4.68
N ALA A 89 1.79 -12.12 -5.22
CA ALA A 89 2.13 -10.90 -4.49
C ALA A 89 1.19 -10.68 -3.29
N VAL A 90 -0.09 -10.98 -3.42
CA VAL A 90 -1.04 -10.92 -2.31
C VAL A 90 -0.63 -11.90 -1.20
N ALA A 91 -0.22 -13.12 -1.56
CA ALA A 91 0.24 -14.08 -0.58
C ALA A 91 1.50 -13.60 0.16
N GLN A 92 2.44 -12.99 -0.56
CA GLN A 92 3.64 -12.40 0.04
C GLN A 92 3.30 -11.24 0.99
N ALA A 93 2.39 -10.36 0.58
CA ALA A 93 1.92 -9.28 1.43
C ALA A 93 1.25 -9.82 2.69
N ASP A 94 0.45 -10.87 2.55
CA ASP A 94 -0.25 -11.51 3.66
C ASP A 94 0.73 -12.07 4.71
N GLU A 95 1.83 -12.65 4.28
CA GLU A 95 2.89 -13.11 5.18
C GLU A 95 3.46 -11.96 6.02
N VAL A 96 3.63 -10.77 5.41
CA VAL A 96 4.09 -9.59 6.14
C VAL A 96 3.04 -9.15 7.16
N LEU A 97 1.78 -9.07 6.75
CA LEU A 97 0.68 -8.64 7.63
C LEU A 97 0.55 -9.54 8.86
N LEU A 98 0.59 -10.84 8.66
CA LEU A 98 0.38 -11.81 9.74
C LEU A 98 1.65 -12.08 10.55
N GLY A 99 2.81 -12.09 9.90
CA GLY A 99 4.08 -12.38 10.54
C GLY A 99 4.69 -11.21 11.29
N GLN A 100 4.68 -10.02 10.67
CA GLN A 100 5.30 -8.82 11.23
C GLN A 100 4.31 -7.85 11.87
N LYS A 101 3.02 -8.01 11.59
CA LYS A 101 1.96 -7.12 12.11
C LYS A 101 2.19 -5.66 11.71
N ILE A 102 2.55 -5.44 10.47
CA ILE A 102 2.75 -4.10 9.89
C ILE A 102 1.99 -4.00 8.58
N PRO A 103 1.78 -2.77 8.06
CA PRO A 103 1.22 -2.58 6.73
C PRO A 103 2.10 -3.17 5.63
N ALA A 104 1.47 -3.56 4.53
CA ALA A 104 2.15 -3.92 3.29
C ALA A 104 1.39 -3.27 2.14
N ALA A 105 2.10 -2.85 1.10
CA ALA A 105 1.51 -2.19 -0.06
C ALA A 105 1.63 -3.06 -1.31
N LEU A 106 0.53 -3.17 -2.02
CA LEU A 106 0.44 -3.85 -3.31
C LEU A 106 0.17 -2.80 -4.37
N PHE A 107 1.15 -2.53 -5.22
CA PHE A 107 1.04 -1.53 -6.27
C PHE A 107 0.62 -2.16 -7.58
N ILE A 108 -0.50 -1.72 -8.12
CA ILE A 108 -1.06 -2.23 -9.37
C ILE A 108 -0.75 -1.26 -10.49
N ARG A 109 0.12 -1.67 -11.41
CA ARG A 109 0.46 -0.90 -12.61
C ARG A 109 -0.67 -0.94 -13.62
N PRO A 110 -0.75 0.05 -14.52
CA PRO A 110 -1.73 0.00 -15.60
C PRO A 110 -1.62 -1.31 -16.40
N GLY A 111 -2.75 -1.93 -16.70
CA GLY A 111 -2.82 -3.14 -17.50
C GLY A 111 -2.56 -4.46 -16.77
N VAL A 112 -2.17 -4.44 -15.49
CA VAL A 112 -1.85 -5.67 -14.75
C VAL A 112 -3.10 -6.51 -14.47
N LEU A 113 -4.22 -5.88 -14.24
CA LEU A 113 -5.50 -6.56 -13.99
C LEU A 113 -6.35 -6.73 -15.25
N GLY A 114 -5.82 -6.35 -16.40
CA GLY A 114 -6.55 -6.35 -17.68
C GLY A 114 -7.03 -4.96 -18.09
#